data_44c11d6738b47bf4cccff7665bd5877c
#
_entry.id   44c11d6738b47bf4cccff7665bd5877c
#
_cell.length_a   1.000
_cell.length_b   1.000
_cell.length_c   1.000
_cell.angle_alpha   90.00
_cell.angle_beta   90.00
_cell.angle_gamma   90.00
#
_symmetry.space_group_name_H-M   'P 1'
#
loop_
_entity.id
_entity.type
_entity.pdbx_description
1 polymer ?
#
loop_
_entity_poly.entity_id
_entity_poly.type
_entity_poly.pdbx_seq_one_letter_code
_entity_poly.pdbx_strand_id
1 'polypeptide(L)'
;IDTPCEECFGKRLKKEALAVKIDKYDISSITELSIIEAEKWFSSLKEKLTDTENEIASRILKEIIDRLNFLINVGLDYLSLSRSSGTLSGGESQRIRLASQIGSGLTGVLYVLDEPSIGLHQKDNERLLETLIGLKDLGNTVIVVEHDEEAIRKADFIIDIGPGAGVHGGNISAFGDISKIINSKNSLTGKYLSKKLEIKIPEKRRTIKTVSYTHLRAHET
;
A
#
# COMPACT_ATOMS: atom_id res chain seq x y z
N ILE A 1 -21.67 15.86 -12.08
CA ILE A 1 -21.51 14.74 -13.06
C ILE A 1 -20.34 15.14 -13.93
N ASP A 2 -19.22 14.40 -13.84
CA ASP A 2 -18.07 14.63 -14.69
C ASP A 2 -18.38 14.08 -16.09
N THR A 3 -18.43 14.96 -17.09
CA THR A 3 -18.57 14.57 -18.49
C THR A 3 -17.20 14.62 -19.17
N PRO A 4 -16.84 13.63 -20.02
CA PRO A 4 -15.62 13.69 -20.78
C PRO A 4 -15.59 14.92 -21.71
N CYS A 5 -14.43 15.57 -21.83
CA CYS A 5 -14.23 16.68 -22.75
C CYS A 5 -14.46 16.21 -24.20
N GLU A 6 -15.27 16.93 -24.98
CA GLU A 6 -15.59 16.58 -26.37
C GLU A 6 -14.40 16.64 -27.32
N GLU A 7 -13.36 17.43 -27.01
CA GLU A 7 -12.16 17.55 -27.85
C GLU A 7 -11.14 16.43 -27.59
N CYS A 8 -10.89 16.09 -26.30
CA CYS A 8 -9.87 15.10 -25.95
C CYS A 8 -10.44 13.73 -25.54
N PHE A 9 -11.76 13.57 -25.44
CA PHE A 9 -12.44 12.32 -25.07
C PHE A 9 -11.90 11.70 -23.77
N GLY A 10 -11.55 12.55 -22.80
CA GLY A 10 -10.99 12.11 -21.52
C GLY A 10 -9.46 11.90 -21.52
N LYS A 11 -8.77 11.98 -22.65
CA LYS A 11 -7.32 11.75 -22.74
C LYS A 11 -6.45 12.87 -22.16
N ARG A 12 -7.04 14.01 -21.82
CA ARG A 12 -6.38 15.19 -21.18
C ARG A 12 -5.24 15.82 -21.98
N LEU A 13 -4.99 15.37 -23.22
CA LEU A 13 -3.89 15.81 -24.08
C LEU A 13 -4.40 16.21 -25.46
N LYS A 14 -3.66 17.13 -26.11
CA LYS A 14 -3.91 17.53 -27.49
C LYS A 14 -3.55 16.41 -28.46
N LYS A 15 -4.15 16.40 -29.66
CA LYS A 15 -3.91 15.39 -30.69
C LYS A 15 -2.44 15.34 -31.13
N GLU A 16 -1.74 16.47 -31.15
CA GLU A 16 -0.32 16.56 -31.50
C GLU A 16 0.55 15.83 -30.47
N ALA A 17 0.23 15.93 -29.16
CA ALA A 17 0.94 15.20 -28.12
C ALA A 17 0.70 13.68 -28.19
N LEU A 18 -0.50 13.26 -28.60
CA LEU A 18 -0.84 11.84 -28.79
C LEU A 18 -0.28 11.26 -30.10
N ALA A 19 0.21 12.11 -31.01
CA ALA A 19 0.90 11.65 -32.22
C ALA A 19 2.30 11.10 -31.92
N VAL A 20 2.91 11.48 -30.80
CA VAL A 20 4.19 10.92 -30.34
C VAL A 20 3.95 9.52 -29.80
N LYS A 21 4.66 8.55 -30.36
CA LYS A 21 4.50 7.12 -30.00
C LYS A 21 5.85 6.47 -29.75
N ILE A 22 5.86 5.54 -28.80
CA ILE A 22 6.97 4.62 -28.56
C ILE A 22 6.38 3.21 -28.71
N ASP A 23 6.95 2.40 -29.58
CA ASP A 23 6.47 1.05 -29.89
C ASP A 23 4.93 0.98 -30.09
N LYS A 24 4.39 1.88 -30.93
CA LYS A 24 2.97 2.00 -31.30
C LYS A 24 2.04 2.60 -30.21
N TYR A 25 2.48 2.76 -28.99
CA TYR A 25 1.70 3.30 -27.87
C TYR A 25 1.93 4.80 -27.72
N ASP A 26 0.85 5.56 -27.55
CA ASP A 26 0.90 6.94 -27.06
C ASP A 26 0.84 6.96 -25.52
N ILE A 27 1.15 8.12 -24.94
CA ILE A 27 1.18 8.26 -23.48
C ILE A 27 -0.17 7.97 -22.81
N SER A 28 -1.30 8.28 -23.47
CA SER A 28 -2.64 7.98 -22.92
C SER A 28 -2.85 6.48 -22.82
N SER A 29 -2.52 5.74 -23.88
CA SER A 29 -2.66 4.28 -23.90
C SER A 29 -1.83 3.60 -22.83
N ILE A 30 -0.62 4.09 -22.55
CA ILE A 30 0.24 3.56 -21.48
C ILE A 30 -0.31 3.87 -20.08
N THR A 31 -0.84 5.09 -19.90
CA THR A 31 -1.40 5.47 -18.59
C THR A 31 -2.72 4.76 -18.26
N GLU A 32 -3.41 4.19 -19.25
CA GLU A 32 -4.60 3.38 -19.08
C GLU A 32 -4.29 1.94 -18.64
N LEU A 33 -3.08 1.44 -18.89
CA LEU A 33 -2.64 0.14 -18.39
C LEU A 33 -2.65 0.10 -16.86
N SER A 34 -2.86 -1.09 -16.32
CA SER A 34 -2.59 -1.33 -14.90
C SER A 34 -1.09 -1.11 -14.60
N ILE A 35 -0.75 -0.75 -13.37
CA ILE A 35 0.63 -0.48 -12.96
C ILE A 35 1.54 -1.68 -13.28
N ILE A 36 1.06 -2.91 -13.07
CA ILE A 36 1.83 -4.10 -13.38
C ILE A 36 2.01 -4.31 -14.90
N GLU A 37 1.02 -3.97 -15.71
CA GLU A 37 1.14 -4.04 -17.17
C GLU A 37 2.06 -2.94 -17.71
N ALA A 38 1.96 -1.72 -17.15
CA ALA A 38 2.84 -0.62 -17.48
C ALA A 38 4.31 -0.96 -17.14
N GLU A 39 4.57 -1.53 -15.95
CA GLU A 39 5.90 -1.98 -15.55
C GLU A 39 6.48 -2.97 -16.57
N LYS A 40 5.73 -4.02 -16.92
CA LYS A 40 6.14 -5.01 -17.91
C LYS A 40 6.44 -4.39 -19.28
N TRP A 41 5.60 -3.43 -19.69
CA TRP A 41 5.81 -2.73 -20.97
C TRP A 41 7.10 -1.90 -20.92
N PHE A 42 7.33 -1.08 -19.89
CA PHE A 42 8.55 -0.28 -19.75
C PHE A 42 9.80 -1.15 -19.67
N SER A 43 9.75 -2.26 -18.95
CA SER A 43 10.84 -3.23 -18.85
C SER A 43 11.19 -3.87 -20.20
N SER A 44 10.17 -4.10 -21.06
CA SER A 44 10.37 -4.67 -22.41
C SER A 44 10.94 -3.68 -23.43
N LEU A 45 10.91 -2.37 -23.16
CA LEU A 45 11.35 -1.35 -24.11
C LEU A 45 12.84 -1.46 -24.43
N LYS A 46 13.65 -1.88 -23.47
CA LYS A 46 15.10 -2.03 -23.67
C LYS A 46 15.46 -2.92 -24.88
N GLU A 47 14.63 -3.93 -25.17
CA GLU A 47 14.82 -4.85 -26.29
C GLU A 47 14.29 -4.29 -27.63
N LYS A 48 13.47 -3.22 -27.58
CA LYS A 48 12.79 -2.65 -28.74
C LYS A 48 13.42 -1.34 -29.22
N LEU A 49 14.21 -0.70 -28.39
CA LEU A 49 14.90 0.54 -28.69
C LEU A 49 16.25 0.28 -29.33
N THR A 50 16.69 1.17 -30.20
CA THR A 50 18.06 1.19 -30.75
C THR A 50 19.08 1.49 -29.64
N ASP A 51 20.37 1.21 -29.90
CA ASP A 51 21.45 1.46 -28.94
C ASP A 51 21.50 2.94 -28.50
N THR A 52 21.35 3.86 -29.44
CA THR A 52 21.33 5.32 -29.16
C THR A 52 20.12 5.71 -28.32
N GLU A 53 18.93 5.19 -28.63
CA GLU A 53 17.72 5.44 -27.83
C GLU A 53 17.85 4.85 -26.43
N ASN A 54 18.42 3.66 -26.29
CA ASN A 54 18.70 3.02 -25.01
C ASN A 54 19.66 3.85 -24.14
N GLU A 55 20.73 4.42 -24.75
CA GLU A 55 21.67 5.28 -24.03
C GLU A 55 20.96 6.51 -23.47
N ILE A 56 20.09 7.16 -24.24
CA ILE A 56 19.29 8.32 -23.81
C ILE A 56 18.26 7.93 -22.76
N ALA A 57 17.54 6.82 -22.98
CA ALA A 57 16.38 6.43 -22.17
C ALA A 57 16.75 5.67 -20.87
N SER A 58 17.94 5.06 -20.78
CA SER A 58 18.29 4.11 -19.70
C SER A 58 18.05 4.66 -18.29
N ARG A 59 18.45 5.90 -18.03
CA ARG A 59 18.27 6.54 -16.72
C ARG A 59 16.80 6.84 -16.43
N ILE A 60 16.07 7.29 -17.46
CA ILE A 60 14.63 7.61 -17.35
C ILE A 60 13.81 6.35 -17.14
N LEU A 61 14.08 5.28 -17.92
CA LEU A 61 13.42 4.00 -17.80
C LEU A 61 13.64 3.38 -16.43
N LYS A 62 14.87 3.43 -15.92
CA LYS A 62 15.18 2.95 -14.59
C LYS A 62 14.32 3.65 -13.53
N GLU A 63 14.27 4.98 -13.55
CA GLU A 63 13.49 5.78 -12.62
C GLU A 63 11.99 5.46 -12.67
N ILE A 64 11.44 5.28 -13.89
CA ILE A 64 10.03 4.91 -14.08
C ILE A 64 9.76 3.52 -13.52
N ILE A 65 10.59 2.53 -13.87
CA ILE A 65 10.44 1.14 -13.44
C ILE A 65 10.56 1.03 -11.91
N ASP A 66 11.52 1.72 -11.29
CA ASP A 66 11.70 1.75 -9.85
C ASP A 66 10.43 2.29 -9.15
N ARG A 67 9.82 3.36 -9.67
CA ARG A 67 8.58 3.92 -9.12
C ARG A 67 7.37 3.02 -9.33
N LEU A 68 7.26 2.35 -10.48
CA LEU A 68 6.19 1.39 -10.73
C LEU A 68 6.32 0.17 -9.80
N ASN A 69 7.53 -0.34 -9.61
CA ASN A 69 7.80 -1.42 -8.68
C ASN A 69 7.44 -1.04 -7.23
N PHE A 70 7.67 0.21 -6.84
CA PHE A 70 7.21 0.69 -5.54
C PHE A 70 5.69 0.63 -5.40
N LEU A 71 4.95 1.07 -6.41
CA LEU A 71 3.48 0.98 -6.41
C LEU A 71 2.99 -0.47 -6.36
N ILE A 72 3.67 -1.39 -7.05
CA ILE A 72 3.39 -2.83 -7.00
C ILE A 72 3.65 -3.38 -5.59
N ASN A 73 4.78 -3.01 -4.97
CA ASN A 73 5.16 -3.50 -3.64
C ASN A 73 4.23 -3.03 -2.52
N VAL A 74 3.58 -1.88 -2.69
CA VAL A 74 2.55 -1.40 -1.74
C VAL A 74 1.13 -1.90 -2.09
N GLY A 75 1.00 -2.89 -3.01
CA GLY A 75 -0.28 -3.52 -3.36
C GLY A 75 -1.20 -2.63 -4.20
N LEU A 76 -0.65 -1.81 -5.09
CA LEU A 76 -1.40 -0.94 -6.01
C LEU A 76 -1.24 -1.36 -7.48
N ASP A 77 -0.87 -2.60 -7.73
CA ASP A 77 -0.58 -3.17 -9.04
C ASP A 77 -1.79 -3.14 -10.00
N TYR A 78 -3.00 -3.17 -9.46
CA TYR A 78 -4.27 -3.14 -10.20
C TYR A 78 -4.72 -1.74 -10.64
N LEU A 79 -4.15 -0.66 -10.07
CA LEU A 79 -4.51 0.70 -10.45
C LEU A 79 -3.94 1.07 -11.81
N SER A 80 -4.55 2.08 -12.46
CA SER A 80 -3.97 2.72 -13.64
C SER A 80 -3.49 4.13 -13.31
N LEU A 81 -2.47 4.62 -14.04
CA LEU A 81 -1.95 5.97 -13.88
C LEU A 81 -2.95 7.05 -14.34
N SER A 82 -3.90 6.68 -15.19
CA SER A 82 -4.98 7.57 -15.67
C SER A 82 -6.08 7.79 -14.63
N ARG A 83 -6.14 6.97 -13.57
CA ARG A 83 -7.21 7.03 -12.56
C ARG A 83 -7.24 8.38 -11.85
N SER A 84 -8.42 8.93 -11.72
CA SER A 84 -8.64 10.19 -11.01
C SER A 84 -8.41 10.02 -9.51
N SER A 85 -7.66 10.95 -8.90
CA SER A 85 -7.38 10.94 -7.46
C SER A 85 -8.64 10.99 -6.59
N GLY A 86 -9.71 11.62 -7.07
CA GLY A 86 -11.00 11.68 -6.37
C GLY A 86 -11.74 10.34 -6.27
N THR A 87 -11.31 9.31 -7.02
CA THR A 87 -11.89 7.96 -6.99
C THR A 87 -11.09 6.98 -6.12
N LEU A 88 -9.98 7.42 -5.55
CA LEU A 88 -9.12 6.61 -4.71
C LEU A 88 -9.71 6.47 -3.30
N SER A 89 -9.59 5.29 -2.73
CA SER A 89 -9.86 5.09 -1.30
C SER A 89 -8.80 5.78 -0.43
N GLY A 90 -9.10 5.98 0.85
CA GLY A 90 -8.13 6.54 1.81
C GLY A 90 -6.83 5.75 1.87
N GLY A 91 -6.92 4.41 1.92
CA GLY A 91 -5.76 3.52 1.93
C GLY A 91 -4.95 3.56 0.62
N GLU A 92 -5.61 3.60 -0.55
CA GLU A 92 -4.92 3.78 -1.84
C GLU A 92 -4.15 5.09 -1.89
N SER A 93 -4.78 6.20 -1.48
CA SER A 93 -4.16 7.53 -1.46
C SER A 93 -2.95 7.58 -0.52
N GLN A 94 -3.04 6.94 0.65
CA GLN A 94 -1.94 6.86 1.61
C GLN A 94 -0.76 6.06 1.03
N ARG A 95 -1.01 4.92 0.39
CA ARG A 95 0.02 4.10 -0.25
C ARG A 95 0.68 4.77 -1.45
N ILE A 96 -0.08 5.51 -2.27
CA ILE A 96 0.50 6.34 -3.36
C ILE A 96 1.44 7.40 -2.78
N ARG A 97 1.04 8.07 -1.69
CA ARG A 97 1.88 9.06 -1.02
C ARG A 97 3.16 8.41 -0.47
N LEU A 98 3.02 7.24 0.16
CA LEU A 98 4.15 6.46 0.65
C LEU A 98 5.10 6.10 -0.50
N ALA A 99 4.61 5.53 -1.60
CA ALA A 99 5.40 5.18 -2.76
C ALA A 99 6.15 6.38 -3.36
N SER A 100 5.50 7.55 -3.42
CA SER A 100 6.14 8.78 -3.94
C SER A 100 7.25 9.30 -3.03
N GLN A 101 7.12 9.13 -1.72
CA GLN A 101 8.14 9.53 -0.74
C GLN A 101 9.37 8.60 -0.78
N ILE A 102 9.13 7.31 -0.90
CA ILE A 102 10.19 6.29 -0.98
C ILE A 102 11.01 6.45 -2.26
N GLY A 103 10.35 6.66 -3.40
CA GLY A 103 11.02 6.89 -4.68
C GLY A 103 11.94 8.12 -4.72
N SER A 104 11.91 8.97 -3.70
CA SER A 104 12.82 10.13 -3.59
C SER A 104 14.25 9.77 -3.15
N GLY A 105 14.48 8.56 -2.65
CA GLY A 105 15.81 8.12 -2.15
C GLY A 105 16.32 8.92 -0.95
N LEU A 106 15.44 9.61 -0.23
CA LEU A 106 15.82 10.41 0.94
C LEU A 106 16.31 9.51 2.09
N THR A 107 17.36 9.94 2.76
CA THR A 107 17.91 9.29 3.95
C THR A 107 17.83 10.23 5.15
N GLY A 108 17.74 9.68 6.37
CA GLY A 108 17.64 10.49 7.60
C GLY A 108 16.27 11.14 7.80
N VAL A 109 15.24 10.62 7.17
CA VAL A 109 13.85 11.12 7.25
C VAL A 109 13.05 10.32 8.27
N LEU A 110 12.11 11.00 8.94
CA LEU A 110 11.10 10.37 9.79
C LEU A 110 9.82 10.13 8.99
N TYR A 111 9.42 8.86 8.84
CA TYR A 111 8.14 8.44 8.29
C TYR A 111 7.19 8.07 9.43
N VAL A 112 5.99 8.64 9.40
CA VAL A 112 4.91 8.31 10.35
C VAL A 112 3.72 7.83 9.55
N LEU A 113 3.29 6.59 9.79
CA LEU A 113 2.24 5.91 9.04
C LEU A 113 1.15 5.44 10.01
N ASP A 114 -0.10 5.70 9.65
CA ASP A 114 -1.25 5.30 10.43
C ASP A 114 -2.02 4.21 9.65
N GLU A 115 -2.04 2.99 10.21
CA GLU A 115 -2.67 1.80 9.65
C GLU A 115 -2.42 1.58 8.13
N PRO A 116 -1.15 1.57 7.66
CA PRO A 116 -0.86 1.48 6.23
C PRO A 116 -1.29 0.14 5.60
N SER A 117 -1.50 -0.89 6.42
CA SER A 117 -1.98 -2.22 6.00
C SER A 117 -3.49 -2.29 5.76
N ILE A 118 -4.25 -1.23 6.11
CA ILE A 118 -5.71 -1.26 6.04
C ILE A 118 -6.21 -1.61 4.63
N GLY A 119 -7.08 -2.63 4.55
CA GLY A 119 -7.66 -3.08 3.29
C GLY A 119 -6.72 -3.90 2.39
N LEU A 120 -5.53 -4.26 2.87
CA LEU A 120 -4.63 -5.17 2.16
C LEU A 120 -4.98 -6.63 2.44
N HIS A 121 -4.74 -7.48 1.43
CA HIS A 121 -4.68 -8.92 1.65
C HIS A 121 -3.37 -9.27 2.37
N GLN A 122 -3.38 -10.36 3.14
CA GLN A 122 -2.21 -10.78 3.95
C GLN A 122 -0.89 -10.81 3.16
N LYS A 123 -0.92 -11.31 1.92
CA LYS A 123 0.26 -11.38 1.04
C LYS A 123 0.81 -9.98 0.68
N ASP A 124 -0.07 -9.00 0.49
CA ASP A 124 0.32 -7.64 0.14
C ASP A 124 0.81 -6.89 1.37
N ASN A 125 0.29 -7.24 2.57
CA ASN A 125 0.80 -6.74 3.84
C ASN A 125 2.26 -7.14 4.07
N GLU A 126 2.63 -8.38 3.76
CA GLU A 126 4.02 -8.84 3.86
C GLU A 126 4.97 -7.99 2.99
N ARG A 127 4.60 -7.73 1.73
CA ARG A 127 5.36 -6.86 0.82
C ARG A 127 5.48 -5.43 1.32
N LEU A 128 4.38 -4.89 1.88
CA LEU A 128 4.41 -3.57 2.51
C LEU A 128 5.42 -3.53 3.66
N LEU A 129 5.40 -4.52 4.54
CA LEU A 129 6.33 -4.60 5.68
C LEU A 129 7.78 -4.70 5.21
N GLU A 130 8.08 -5.50 4.19
CA GLU A 130 9.42 -5.58 3.58
C GLU A 130 9.86 -4.21 3.03
N THR A 131 8.95 -3.48 2.40
CA THR A 131 9.20 -2.14 1.89
C THR A 131 9.52 -1.15 3.02
N LEU A 132 8.79 -1.21 4.14
CA LEU A 132 9.02 -0.36 5.31
C LEU A 132 10.35 -0.70 6.01
N ILE A 133 10.71 -1.98 6.09
CA ILE A 133 12.02 -2.42 6.58
C ILE A 133 13.13 -1.90 5.67
N GLY A 134 12.97 -2.00 4.35
CA GLY A 134 13.91 -1.45 3.40
C GLY A 134 14.13 0.06 3.57
N LEU A 135 13.07 0.82 3.85
CA LEU A 135 13.19 2.26 4.19
C LEU A 135 14.03 2.50 5.42
N LYS A 136 13.81 1.73 6.48
CA LYS A 136 14.59 1.81 7.72
C LYS A 136 16.06 1.50 7.41
N ASP A 137 16.35 0.46 6.65
CA ASP A 137 17.70 0.02 6.31
C ASP A 137 18.48 1.05 5.47
N LEU A 138 17.78 1.95 4.77
CA LEU A 138 18.36 3.13 4.13
C LEU A 138 18.77 4.25 5.11
N GLY A 139 18.62 4.05 6.42
CA GLY A 139 18.98 5.03 7.46
C GLY A 139 17.85 5.98 7.84
N ASN A 140 16.60 5.60 7.58
CA ASN A 140 15.42 6.37 7.98
C ASN A 140 14.85 5.87 9.32
N THR A 141 14.03 6.69 9.95
CA THR A 141 13.19 6.29 11.08
C THR A 141 11.76 6.07 10.60
N VAL A 142 11.20 4.90 10.91
CA VAL A 142 9.83 4.55 10.49
C VAL A 142 8.99 4.28 11.73
N ILE A 143 7.94 5.07 11.96
CA ILE A 143 6.95 4.87 13.02
C ILE A 143 5.65 4.44 12.35
N VAL A 144 5.11 3.30 12.80
CA VAL A 144 3.89 2.73 12.25
C VAL A 144 2.88 2.50 13.37
N VAL A 145 1.68 3.00 13.20
CA VAL A 145 0.54 2.61 14.05
C VAL A 145 -0.11 1.41 13.39
N GLU A 146 -0.08 0.26 14.06
CA GLU A 146 -0.58 -1.00 13.48
C GLU A 146 -1.23 -1.90 14.52
N HIS A 147 -2.14 -2.76 14.03
CA HIS A 147 -2.85 -3.77 14.83
C HIS A 147 -2.55 -5.19 14.34
N ASP A 148 -1.82 -5.32 13.24
CA ASP A 148 -1.45 -6.60 12.65
C ASP A 148 -0.33 -7.28 13.46
N GLU A 149 -0.54 -8.57 13.75
CA GLU A 149 0.42 -9.36 14.58
C GLU A 149 1.80 -9.47 13.90
N GLU A 150 1.83 -9.59 12.57
CA GLU A 150 3.07 -9.74 11.82
C GLU A 150 3.88 -8.45 11.83
N ALA A 151 3.21 -7.29 11.66
CA ALA A 151 3.82 -5.98 11.77
C ALA A 151 4.42 -5.76 13.16
N ILE A 152 3.68 -6.10 14.22
CA ILE A 152 4.15 -5.99 15.60
C ILE A 152 5.37 -6.86 15.82
N ARG A 153 5.40 -8.09 15.30
CA ARG A 153 6.53 -9.02 15.49
C ARG A 153 7.79 -8.63 14.71
N LYS A 154 7.64 -7.93 13.57
CA LYS A 154 8.76 -7.44 12.74
C LYS A 154 9.34 -6.11 13.23
N ALA A 155 8.68 -5.43 14.17
CA ALA A 155 9.14 -4.15 14.70
C ALA A 155 10.38 -4.32 15.59
N ASP A 156 11.36 -3.41 15.45
CA ASP A 156 12.55 -3.37 16.33
C ASP A 156 12.18 -2.87 17.73
N PHE A 157 11.21 -1.97 17.82
CA PHE A 157 10.74 -1.37 19.06
C PHE A 157 9.23 -1.17 19.02
N ILE A 158 8.55 -1.53 20.10
CA ILE A 158 7.10 -1.47 20.21
C ILE A 158 6.73 -0.57 21.38
N ILE A 159 5.73 0.27 21.18
CA ILE A 159 5.09 1.08 22.22
C ILE A 159 3.63 0.65 22.27
N ASP A 160 3.22 -0.03 23.35
CA ASP A 160 1.85 -0.45 23.58
C ASP A 160 1.11 0.62 24.38
N ILE A 161 0.05 1.19 23.76
CA ILE A 161 -0.72 2.29 24.32
C ILE A 161 -2.09 1.76 24.76
N GLY A 162 -2.46 2.01 26.02
CA GLY A 162 -3.71 1.55 26.59
C GLY A 162 -3.90 2.02 28.03
N PRO A 163 -4.66 1.21 28.87
CA PRO A 163 -5.44 0.01 28.53
C PRO A 163 -6.79 0.30 27.88
N GLY A 164 -7.30 1.52 27.97
CA GLY A 164 -8.60 1.92 27.45
C GLY A 164 -8.50 2.86 26.24
N ALA A 165 -9.63 3.47 25.89
CA ALA A 165 -9.72 4.47 24.82
C ALA A 165 -10.26 5.79 25.39
N GLY A 166 -10.12 6.89 24.62
CA GLY A 166 -10.58 8.22 24.99
C GLY A 166 -9.90 8.72 26.28
N VAL A 167 -10.67 9.30 27.19
CA VAL A 167 -10.17 9.85 28.46
C VAL A 167 -9.55 8.82 29.42
N HIS A 168 -9.82 7.54 29.22
CA HIS A 168 -9.28 6.44 30.01
C HIS A 168 -8.10 5.71 29.31
N GLY A 169 -7.70 6.19 28.13
CA GLY A 169 -6.60 5.63 27.35
C GLY A 169 -5.37 6.53 27.29
N GLY A 170 -4.51 6.29 26.30
CA GLY A 170 -3.35 7.13 26.02
C GLY A 170 -2.15 6.95 26.97
N ASN A 171 -2.19 5.96 27.85
CA ASN A 171 -1.04 5.63 28.71
C ASN A 171 -0.17 4.55 28.06
N ILE A 172 1.14 4.61 28.29
CA ILE A 172 2.06 3.58 27.85
C ILE A 172 1.91 2.38 28.78
N SER A 173 1.34 1.27 28.26
CA SER A 173 1.16 0.02 28.99
C SER A 173 2.44 -0.81 29.06
N ALA A 174 3.21 -0.79 27.97
CA ALA A 174 4.50 -1.45 27.84
C ALA A 174 5.31 -0.83 26.68
N PHE A 175 6.63 -0.97 26.71
CA PHE A 175 7.48 -0.57 25.59
C PHE A 175 8.78 -1.41 25.55
N GLY A 176 9.35 -1.56 24.39
CA GLY A 176 10.59 -2.27 24.14
C GLY A 176 10.50 -3.25 22.97
N ASP A 177 11.36 -4.26 22.97
CA ASP A 177 11.32 -5.35 22.02
C ASP A 177 10.10 -6.27 22.26
N ILE A 178 9.82 -7.16 21.31
CA ILE A 178 8.69 -8.10 21.38
C ILE A 178 8.69 -8.93 22.67
N SER A 179 9.88 -9.31 23.18
CA SER A 179 10.00 -10.13 24.39
C SER A 179 9.54 -9.37 25.63
N LYS A 180 9.83 -8.07 25.72
CA LYS A 180 9.35 -7.20 26.81
C LYS A 180 7.85 -7.03 26.78
N ILE A 181 7.26 -6.86 25.59
CA ILE A 181 5.80 -6.76 25.43
C ILE A 181 5.10 -8.04 25.87
N ILE A 182 5.55 -9.21 25.40
CA ILE A 182 4.98 -10.52 25.73
C ILE A 182 5.05 -10.82 27.24
N ASN A 183 6.11 -10.40 27.91
CA ASN A 183 6.31 -10.64 29.35
C ASN A 183 5.68 -9.56 30.23
N SER A 184 5.18 -8.47 29.67
CA SER A 184 4.55 -7.40 30.43
C SER A 184 3.21 -7.87 31.03
N LYS A 185 3.01 -7.62 32.33
CA LYS A 185 1.75 -7.89 33.02
C LYS A 185 0.65 -6.92 32.62
N ASN A 186 1.02 -5.71 32.20
CA ASN A 186 0.10 -4.61 31.90
C ASN A 186 -0.31 -4.58 30.43
N SER A 187 0.47 -5.16 29.53
CA SER A 187 0.18 -5.20 28.11
C SER A 187 -0.94 -6.19 27.78
N LEU A 188 -2.03 -5.69 27.25
CA LEU A 188 -3.11 -6.53 26.70
C LEU A 188 -2.64 -7.18 25.39
N THR A 189 -1.97 -6.42 24.54
CA THR A 189 -1.34 -6.88 23.29
C THR A 189 -0.38 -8.04 23.59
N GLY A 190 0.48 -7.92 24.59
CA GLY A 190 1.41 -8.98 25.01
C GLY A 190 0.72 -10.25 25.46
N LYS A 191 -0.44 -10.15 26.14
CA LYS A 191 -1.23 -11.31 26.57
C LYS A 191 -1.83 -12.07 25.36
N TYR A 192 -2.29 -11.37 24.33
CA TYR A 192 -2.78 -12.00 23.09
C TYR A 192 -1.63 -12.59 22.27
N LEU A 193 -0.54 -11.86 22.06
CA LEU A 193 0.65 -12.35 21.35
C LEU A 193 1.29 -13.59 21.99
N SER A 194 1.21 -13.70 23.32
CA SER A 194 1.69 -14.87 24.08
C SER A 194 0.67 -16.00 24.18
N LYS A 195 -0.53 -15.84 23.59
CA LYS A 195 -1.66 -16.77 23.71
C LYS A 195 -2.13 -17.03 25.15
N LYS A 196 -1.75 -16.18 26.11
CA LYS A 196 -2.31 -16.21 27.48
C LYS A 196 -3.77 -15.77 27.50
N LEU A 197 -4.14 -14.91 26.54
CA LEU A 197 -5.52 -14.56 26.22
C LEU A 197 -5.81 -14.96 24.79
N GLU A 198 -6.98 -15.54 24.57
CA GLU A 198 -7.49 -15.88 23.24
C GLU A 198 -9.01 -15.74 23.19
N ILE A 199 -9.55 -15.42 22.03
CA ILE A 199 -10.98 -15.46 21.76
C ILE A 199 -11.32 -16.91 21.41
N LYS A 200 -11.90 -17.65 22.37
CA LYS A 200 -12.24 -19.05 22.16
C LYS A 200 -13.35 -19.21 21.12
N ILE A 201 -13.16 -20.14 20.22
CA ILE A 201 -14.21 -20.57 19.29
C ILE A 201 -15.26 -21.34 20.12
N PRO A 202 -16.54 -20.94 20.10
CA PRO A 202 -17.56 -21.65 20.87
C PRO A 202 -17.74 -23.08 20.36
N GLU A 203 -17.75 -24.06 21.27
CA GLU A 203 -17.96 -25.49 20.94
C GLU A 203 -19.34 -25.72 20.27
N LYS A 204 -20.36 -24.96 20.69
CA LYS A 204 -21.70 -25.00 20.11
C LYS A 204 -22.00 -23.70 19.40
N ARG A 205 -22.18 -23.74 18.10
CA ARG A 205 -22.71 -22.63 17.32
C ARG A 205 -24.22 -22.51 17.51
N ARG A 206 -24.75 -21.29 17.44
CA ARG A 206 -26.20 -21.07 17.45
C ARG A 206 -26.82 -21.83 16.25
N THR A 207 -27.90 -22.56 16.50
CA THR A 207 -28.73 -23.10 15.42
C THR A 207 -29.33 -21.95 14.64
N ILE A 208 -29.13 -21.94 13.34
CA ILE A 208 -29.72 -20.94 12.44
C ILE A 208 -31.23 -21.23 12.41
N LYS A 209 -32.02 -20.39 13.05
CA LYS A 209 -33.50 -20.46 13.03
C LYS A 209 -34.09 -19.76 11.82
N THR A 210 -33.37 -18.79 11.24
CA THR A 210 -33.80 -18.02 10.07
C THR A 210 -32.56 -17.60 9.28
N VAL A 211 -32.61 -17.72 7.95
CA VAL A 211 -31.54 -17.22 7.08
C VAL A 211 -31.85 -15.74 6.86
N SER A 212 -30.93 -14.86 7.31
CA SER A 212 -31.01 -13.44 7.02
C SER A 212 -30.15 -13.14 5.78
N TYR A 213 -30.76 -12.71 4.71
CA TYR A 213 -30.10 -12.33 3.44
C TYR A 213 -29.66 -10.86 3.42
N THR A 214 -29.31 -10.29 4.55
CA THR A 214 -28.97 -8.87 4.65
C THR A 214 -27.79 -8.42 3.78
N HIS A 215 -26.97 -9.35 3.27
CA HIS A 215 -25.79 -9.06 2.47
C HIS A 215 -25.93 -9.31 0.95
N LEU A 216 -27.00 -9.94 0.49
CA LEU A 216 -27.15 -10.31 -0.93
C LEU A 216 -27.97 -9.31 -1.76
N ARG A 217 -28.62 -8.32 -1.14
CA ARG A 217 -29.42 -7.32 -1.88
C ARG A 217 -28.69 -6.02 -2.24
N ALA A 218 -27.45 -5.84 -1.85
CA ALA A 218 -26.69 -4.63 -2.16
C ALA A 218 -26.10 -4.61 -3.58
N HIS A 219 -26.23 -5.68 -4.36
CA HIS A 219 -25.65 -5.80 -5.70
C HIS A 219 -26.69 -5.91 -6.84
N GLU A 220 -27.97 -5.71 -6.57
CA GLU A 220 -29.03 -5.81 -7.59
C GLU A 220 -29.73 -4.47 -7.88
N THR A 221 -29.10 -3.32 -7.59
CA THR A 221 -29.60 -2.01 -8.04
C THR A 221 -28.52 -1.25 -8.77
#